data_acf83dca3440ce2be56f24b997e3362f
#
_entry.id   acf83dca3440ce2be56f24b997e3362f
#
_cell.length_a   1.000
_cell.length_b   1.000
_cell.length_c   1.000
_cell.angle_alpha   90.00
_cell.angle_beta   90.00
_cell.angle_gamma   90.00
#
_symmetry.space_group_name_H-M   'P 1'
#
loop_
_entity.id
_entity.type
_entity.pdbx_description
1 polymer ?
#
loop_
_entity_poly.entity_id
_entity_poly.type
_entity_poly.pdbx_seq_one_letter_code
_entity_poly.pdbx_strand_id
1 'polypeptide(L)'
;VGLVMNASELDMISSAMHQEYGKHDDVMRAASQHEEVSSYFKTDHRLVVVSDPHLALCASGTPAQLHKFISSLENGMYSRVAFYVGQAHWEYKSANPGKARLDMRAYFKGMGEELLRMFIFLSGSPTEVVFTEEQWKEHTERFRTYLREVVAEDDDSPGAIVLRHGLMMSRIAMVLTALRKCEPQWNTSEWECSDEDFHTAMQIVDVLLEHSLLLSTSMDDTAGRIRP
;
A
#
# COMPACT_ATOMS: atom_id res chain seq x y z
N VAL A 1 13.15 -10.85 -4.60
CA VAL A 1 13.00 -10.03 -5.83
C VAL A 1 11.99 -8.94 -5.58
N GLY A 2 12.38 -7.66 -5.79
CA GLY A 2 11.49 -6.49 -5.62
C GLY A 2 10.83 -6.07 -6.94
N LEU A 3 9.55 -5.72 -6.89
CA LEU A 3 8.77 -5.17 -7.99
C LEU A 3 7.94 -3.99 -7.51
N VAL A 4 7.99 -2.87 -8.24
CA VAL A 4 7.09 -1.73 -8.05
C VAL A 4 6.14 -1.68 -9.23
N MET A 5 4.84 -1.77 -8.96
CA MET A 5 3.78 -1.57 -9.95
C MET A 5 3.17 -0.19 -9.74
N ASN A 6 3.26 0.66 -10.75
CA ASN A 6 2.65 1.98 -10.76
C ASN A 6 1.67 2.08 -11.93
N ALA A 7 0.39 2.23 -11.64
CA ALA A 7 -0.66 2.33 -12.64
C ALA A 7 -1.48 3.60 -12.45
N SER A 8 -1.55 4.42 -13.49
CA SER A 8 -2.37 5.63 -13.49
C SER A 8 -3.88 5.33 -13.49
N GLU A 9 -4.27 4.12 -13.88
CA GLU A 9 -5.65 3.64 -13.90
C GLU A 9 -5.73 2.17 -13.46
N LEU A 10 -6.65 1.87 -12.54
CA LEU A 10 -6.90 0.51 -12.06
C LEU A 10 -7.35 -0.46 -13.17
N ASP A 11 -8.01 0.02 -14.21
CA ASP A 11 -8.45 -0.82 -15.33
C ASP A 11 -7.28 -1.52 -16.05
N MET A 12 -6.09 -0.94 -16.04
CA MET A 12 -4.89 -1.57 -16.60
C MET A 12 -4.52 -2.85 -15.85
N ILE A 13 -4.61 -2.81 -14.52
CA ILE A 13 -4.31 -3.97 -13.67
C ILE A 13 -5.48 -4.96 -13.71
N SER A 14 -6.72 -4.47 -13.58
CA SER A 14 -7.92 -5.30 -13.60
C SER A 14 -8.02 -6.13 -14.88
N SER A 15 -7.75 -5.53 -16.03
CA SER A 15 -7.78 -6.21 -17.32
C SER A 15 -6.74 -7.34 -17.41
N ALA A 16 -5.56 -7.15 -16.81
CA ALA A 16 -4.54 -8.19 -16.75
C ALA A 16 -4.91 -9.32 -15.79
N MET A 17 -5.59 -9.01 -14.69
CA MET A 17 -5.97 -9.99 -13.66
C MET A 17 -7.16 -10.86 -14.05
N HIS A 18 -8.06 -10.39 -14.91
CA HIS A 18 -9.29 -11.09 -15.32
C HIS A 18 -9.16 -11.82 -16.66
N GLN A 19 -7.96 -11.97 -17.20
CA GLN A 19 -7.76 -12.81 -18.39
C GLN A 19 -8.01 -14.29 -18.06
N GLU A 20 -8.57 -15.05 -19.02
CA GLU A 20 -9.05 -16.44 -18.87
C GLU A 20 -8.04 -17.45 -18.26
N TYR A 21 -6.76 -17.11 -18.19
CA TYR A 21 -5.67 -17.98 -17.74
C TYR A 21 -5.12 -17.68 -16.33
N GLY A 22 -5.73 -16.81 -15.53
CA GLY A 22 -5.19 -16.57 -14.19
C GLY A 22 -6.04 -15.70 -13.28
N LYS A 23 -6.45 -16.28 -12.17
CA LYS A 23 -6.81 -15.50 -10.98
C LYS A 23 -5.49 -15.05 -10.34
N HIS A 24 -5.07 -13.81 -10.59
CA HIS A 24 -3.78 -13.31 -10.07
C HIS A 24 -3.92 -12.57 -8.73
N ASP A 25 -5.11 -12.51 -8.15
CA ASP A 25 -5.36 -11.89 -6.86
C ASP A 25 -4.71 -12.67 -5.70
N ASP A 26 -4.66 -13.99 -5.78
CA ASP A 26 -3.94 -14.84 -4.84
C ASP A 26 -2.43 -14.60 -4.87
N VAL A 27 -1.85 -14.44 -6.07
CA VAL A 27 -0.45 -14.09 -6.27
C VAL A 27 -0.13 -12.73 -5.65
N MET A 28 -0.98 -11.74 -5.86
CA MET A 28 -0.79 -10.40 -5.28
C MET A 28 -0.91 -10.42 -3.75
N ARG A 29 -1.85 -11.19 -3.21
CA ARG A 29 -2.00 -11.35 -1.76
C ARG A 29 -0.78 -12.02 -1.14
N ALA A 30 -0.29 -13.11 -1.72
CA ALA A 30 0.91 -13.80 -1.27
C ALA A 30 2.14 -12.87 -1.35
N ALA A 31 2.35 -12.22 -2.50
CA ALA A 31 3.47 -11.31 -2.70
C ALA A 31 3.47 -10.10 -1.75
N SER A 32 2.28 -9.61 -1.35
CA SER A 32 2.16 -8.51 -0.37
C SER A 32 2.58 -8.92 1.04
N GLN A 33 2.70 -10.22 1.30
CA GLN A 33 3.10 -10.80 2.59
C GLN A 33 4.45 -11.52 2.54
N HIS A 34 5.18 -11.37 1.43
CA HIS A 34 6.47 -12.04 1.20
C HIS A 34 6.37 -13.58 1.20
N GLU A 35 5.16 -14.13 0.96
CA GLU A 35 4.95 -15.56 0.83
C GLU A 35 5.41 -16.04 -0.54
N GLU A 36 5.99 -17.25 -0.60
CA GLU A 36 6.45 -17.86 -1.85
C GLU A 36 5.31 -17.93 -2.87
N VAL A 37 5.63 -17.53 -4.10
CA VAL A 37 4.72 -17.62 -5.24
C VAL A 37 5.32 -18.54 -6.29
N SER A 38 4.55 -19.52 -6.76
CA SER A 38 4.98 -20.39 -7.84
C SER A 38 3.95 -20.47 -8.96
N SER A 39 4.43 -20.58 -10.18
CA SER A 39 3.60 -20.77 -11.37
C SER A 39 4.23 -21.76 -12.32
N TYR A 40 3.42 -22.70 -12.82
CA TYR A 40 3.85 -23.70 -13.80
C TYR A 40 3.27 -23.38 -15.18
N PHE A 41 4.13 -23.09 -16.13
CA PHE A 41 3.77 -22.82 -17.52
C PHE A 41 3.77 -24.12 -18.31
N LYS A 42 2.58 -24.62 -18.65
CA LYS A 42 2.40 -25.90 -19.37
C LYS A 42 3.01 -25.89 -20.77
N THR A 43 3.01 -24.73 -21.43
CA THR A 43 3.54 -24.59 -22.80
C THR A 43 5.03 -24.87 -22.89
N ASP A 44 5.78 -24.39 -21.90
CA ASP A 44 7.24 -24.47 -21.90
C ASP A 44 7.78 -25.48 -20.86
N HIS A 45 6.89 -26.20 -20.19
CA HIS A 45 7.22 -27.06 -19.04
C HIS A 45 8.08 -26.36 -17.98
N ARG A 46 7.86 -25.05 -17.79
CA ARG A 46 8.67 -24.20 -16.94
C ARG A 46 7.98 -23.92 -15.62
N LEU A 47 8.63 -24.27 -14.52
CA LEU A 47 8.27 -23.82 -13.18
C LEU A 47 9.00 -22.52 -12.87
N VAL A 48 8.27 -21.48 -12.49
CA VAL A 48 8.81 -20.23 -11.95
C VAL A 48 8.45 -20.18 -10.47
N VAL A 49 9.46 -20.02 -9.63
CA VAL A 49 9.30 -19.87 -8.18
C VAL A 49 9.94 -18.56 -7.75
N VAL A 50 9.22 -17.77 -6.99
CA VAL A 50 9.70 -16.55 -6.32
C VAL A 50 9.53 -16.79 -4.83
N SER A 51 10.62 -17.17 -4.15
CA SER A 51 10.58 -17.59 -2.74
C SER A 51 10.49 -16.43 -1.75
N ASP A 52 10.84 -15.21 -2.16
CA ASP A 52 10.80 -14.02 -1.32
C ASP A 52 10.39 -12.81 -2.20
N PRO A 53 9.09 -12.69 -2.53
CA PRO A 53 8.60 -11.58 -3.33
C PRO A 53 8.45 -10.32 -2.49
N HIS A 54 8.86 -9.16 -3.03
CA HIS A 54 8.62 -7.84 -2.48
C HIS A 54 7.83 -7.03 -3.48
N LEU A 55 6.52 -6.87 -3.25
CA LEU A 55 5.61 -6.15 -4.14
C LEU A 55 5.16 -4.84 -3.50
N ALA A 56 5.42 -3.74 -4.19
CA ALA A 56 4.80 -2.45 -3.91
C ALA A 56 3.85 -2.07 -5.06
N LEU A 57 2.61 -1.71 -4.72
CA LEU A 57 1.58 -1.29 -5.66
C LEU A 57 1.14 0.13 -5.35
N CYS A 58 1.19 1.00 -6.36
CA CYS A 58 0.56 2.31 -6.34
C CYS A 58 -0.35 2.43 -7.57
N ALA A 59 -1.63 2.70 -7.35
CA ALA A 59 -2.57 2.84 -8.46
C ALA A 59 -3.61 3.92 -8.13
N SER A 60 -4.16 4.53 -9.18
CA SER A 60 -5.31 5.43 -9.06
C SER A 60 -6.47 4.96 -9.92
N GLY A 61 -7.68 5.41 -9.59
CA GLY A 61 -8.85 5.03 -10.33
C GLY A 61 -10.13 5.67 -9.78
N THR A 62 -11.23 5.39 -10.46
CA THR A 62 -12.57 5.77 -10.02
C THR A 62 -13.18 4.69 -9.11
N PRO A 63 -14.22 5.00 -8.32
CA PRO A 63 -14.94 3.97 -7.55
C PRO A 63 -15.42 2.79 -8.41
N ALA A 64 -15.89 3.05 -9.64
CA ALA A 64 -16.33 1.98 -10.55
C ALA A 64 -15.18 1.05 -10.99
N GLN A 65 -13.97 1.59 -11.17
CA GLN A 65 -12.78 0.79 -11.47
C GLN A 65 -12.33 -0.01 -10.24
N LEU A 66 -12.47 0.56 -9.04
CA LEU A 66 -12.17 -0.15 -7.80
C LEU A 66 -13.09 -1.38 -7.63
N HIS A 67 -14.39 -1.24 -7.86
CA HIS A 67 -15.34 -2.37 -7.81
C HIS A 67 -15.01 -3.50 -8.80
N LYS A 68 -14.45 -3.16 -9.96
CA LYS A 68 -13.98 -4.17 -10.91
C LYS A 68 -12.69 -4.85 -10.44
N PHE A 69 -11.79 -4.09 -9.83
CA PHE A 69 -10.51 -4.59 -9.35
C PHE A 69 -10.68 -5.47 -8.11
N ILE A 70 -11.51 -5.06 -7.15
CA ILE A 70 -11.83 -5.80 -5.93
C ILE A 70 -13.32 -6.06 -5.92
N SER A 71 -13.71 -7.28 -6.26
CA SER A 71 -15.12 -7.67 -6.42
C SER A 71 -15.81 -8.02 -5.10
N SER A 72 -15.07 -8.26 -4.02
CA SER A 72 -15.60 -8.63 -2.70
C SER A 72 -14.66 -8.22 -1.59
N LEU A 73 -15.22 -7.81 -0.46
CA LEU A 73 -14.46 -7.55 0.77
C LEU A 73 -13.92 -8.84 1.39
N GLU A 74 -14.61 -9.97 1.18
CA GLU A 74 -14.27 -11.26 1.78
C GLU A 74 -13.02 -11.92 1.17
N ASN A 75 -12.60 -11.53 -0.05
CA ASN A 75 -11.44 -12.15 -0.70
C ASN A 75 -10.09 -11.76 -0.08
N GLY A 76 -10.08 -10.88 0.91
CA GLY A 76 -8.90 -10.43 1.62
C GLY A 76 -7.98 -9.51 0.84
N MET A 77 -8.24 -9.20 -0.43
CA MET A 77 -7.45 -8.24 -1.21
C MET A 77 -7.72 -6.82 -0.72
N TYR A 78 -8.98 -6.49 -0.41
CA TYR A 78 -9.39 -5.18 0.06
C TYR A 78 -8.61 -4.74 1.31
N SER A 79 -8.56 -5.58 2.32
CA SER A 79 -7.89 -5.26 3.59
C SER A 79 -6.37 -5.06 3.45
N ARG A 80 -5.76 -5.52 2.34
CA ARG A 80 -4.32 -5.38 2.06
C ARG A 80 -3.95 -4.11 1.30
N VAL A 81 -4.94 -3.35 0.85
CA VAL A 81 -4.74 -2.08 0.12
C VAL A 81 -5.12 -0.92 1.03
N ALA A 82 -4.26 0.08 1.12
CA ALA A 82 -4.59 1.34 1.78
C ALA A 82 -5.21 2.29 0.75
N PHE A 83 -6.38 2.83 1.06
CA PHE A 83 -7.11 3.72 0.17
C PHE A 83 -6.99 5.16 0.61
N TYR A 84 -6.74 6.04 -0.35
CA TYR A 84 -6.83 7.47 -0.18
C TYR A 84 -7.91 8.02 -1.11
N VAL A 85 -8.98 8.60 -0.54
CA VAL A 85 -10.08 9.20 -1.28
C VAL A 85 -9.83 10.69 -1.42
N GLY A 86 -9.52 11.12 -2.63
CA GLY A 86 -9.34 12.53 -2.96
C GLY A 86 -10.66 13.16 -3.41
N GLN A 87 -10.93 14.39 -2.97
CA GLN A 87 -12.00 15.21 -3.54
C GLN A 87 -11.46 15.96 -4.75
N ALA A 88 -12.14 15.83 -5.89
CA ALA A 88 -11.81 16.59 -7.08
C ALA A 88 -12.30 18.05 -6.92
N HIS A 89 -11.37 18.99 -6.83
CA HIS A 89 -11.68 20.40 -7.01
C HIS A 89 -11.74 20.72 -8.50
N TRP A 90 -12.95 20.90 -9.01
CA TRP A 90 -13.17 21.24 -10.42
C TRP A 90 -12.85 22.71 -10.65
N GLU A 91 -11.61 23.01 -11.05
CA GLU A 91 -11.19 24.32 -11.50
C GLU A 91 -10.62 24.21 -12.93
N TYR A 92 -11.19 24.99 -13.83
CA TYR A 92 -10.62 25.06 -15.18
C TYR A 92 -9.31 25.85 -15.13
N LYS A 93 -8.20 25.16 -15.38
CA LYS A 93 -6.88 25.77 -15.52
C LYS A 93 -6.59 25.98 -16.99
N SER A 94 -6.21 27.21 -17.35
CA SER A 94 -5.83 27.55 -18.74
C SER A 94 -4.70 26.62 -19.24
N ALA A 95 -4.87 26.09 -20.44
CA ALA A 95 -3.84 25.33 -21.13
C ALA A 95 -2.66 26.22 -21.61
N ASN A 96 -2.77 27.54 -21.47
CA ASN A 96 -1.69 28.46 -21.82
C ASN A 96 -0.42 28.10 -21.03
N PRO A 97 0.72 27.86 -21.71
CA PRO A 97 1.95 27.41 -21.04
C PRO A 97 2.55 28.41 -20.03
N GLY A 98 2.02 29.64 -19.92
CA GLY A 98 2.53 30.61 -18.96
C GLY A 98 4.01 30.96 -19.15
N LYS A 99 4.53 31.91 -18.35
CA LYS A 99 5.93 32.39 -18.51
C LYS A 99 6.97 31.57 -17.71
N ALA A 100 6.58 30.73 -16.77
CA ALA A 100 7.52 29.91 -15.99
C ALA A 100 6.84 28.58 -15.64
N ARG A 101 7.21 27.51 -16.33
CA ARG A 101 6.90 26.16 -15.89
C ARG A 101 8.14 25.55 -15.22
N LEU A 102 7.94 25.00 -14.06
CA LEU A 102 8.95 24.14 -13.44
C LEU A 102 9.26 23.00 -14.43
N ASP A 103 10.54 22.75 -14.70
CA ASP A 103 10.91 21.57 -15.48
C ASP A 103 10.72 20.31 -14.63
N MET A 104 9.49 19.78 -14.70
CA MET A 104 9.11 18.58 -13.95
C MET A 104 9.96 17.38 -14.33
N ARG A 105 10.49 17.32 -15.56
CA ARG A 105 11.35 16.22 -15.99
C ARG A 105 12.70 16.26 -15.26
N ALA A 106 13.31 17.44 -15.21
CA ALA A 106 14.56 17.64 -14.46
C ALA A 106 14.37 17.39 -12.97
N TYR A 107 13.26 17.87 -12.40
CA TYR A 107 12.89 17.64 -11.00
C TYR A 107 12.78 16.16 -10.66
N PHE A 108 11.96 15.40 -11.41
CA PHE A 108 11.80 13.95 -11.16
C PHE A 108 13.05 13.15 -11.47
N LYS A 109 13.88 13.59 -12.42
CA LYS A 109 15.18 12.95 -12.66
C LYS A 109 16.08 13.10 -11.44
N GLY A 110 16.16 14.29 -10.85
CA GLY A 110 16.93 14.54 -9.62
C GLY A 110 16.46 13.67 -8.45
N MET A 111 15.15 13.60 -8.23
CA MET A 111 14.57 12.69 -7.21
C MET A 111 14.94 11.22 -7.46
N GLY A 112 14.88 10.77 -8.72
CA GLY A 112 15.22 9.39 -9.08
C GLY A 112 16.69 9.07 -8.82
N GLU A 113 17.59 9.99 -9.07
CA GLU A 113 19.03 9.85 -8.77
C GLU A 113 19.28 9.78 -7.27
N GLU A 114 18.53 10.54 -6.47
CA GLU A 114 18.61 10.50 -5.01
C GLU A 114 18.06 9.17 -4.47
N LEU A 115 16.88 8.74 -4.90
CA LEU A 115 16.31 7.44 -4.52
C LEU A 115 17.24 6.28 -4.88
N LEU A 116 17.91 6.32 -6.04
CA LEU A 116 18.87 5.29 -6.43
C LEU A 116 20.06 5.25 -5.47
N ARG A 117 20.57 6.40 -5.04
CA ARG A 117 21.67 6.47 -4.03
C ARG A 117 21.22 5.87 -2.70
N MET A 118 20.01 6.20 -2.22
CA MET A 118 19.44 5.63 -1.01
C MET A 118 19.27 4.11 -1.14
N PHE A 119 18.74 3.63 -2.26
CA PHE A 119 18.60 2.20 -2.54
C PHE A 119 19.93 1.45 -2.51
N ILE A 120 20.96 1.99 -3.17
CA ILE A 120 22.32 1.38 -3.16
C ILE A 120 22.88 1.35 -1.74
N PHE A 121 22.73 2.43 -0.97
CA PHE A 121 23.19 2.49 0.40
C PHE A 121 22.49 1.46 1.30
N LEU A 122 21.16 1.41 1.28
CA LEU A 122 20.39 0.46 2.09
C LEU A 122 20.61 -1.00 1.66
N SER A 123 20.84 -1.26 0.38
CA SER A 123 21.19 -2.61 -0.10
C SER A 123 22.55 -3.10 0.43
N GLY A 124 23.48 -2.18 0.64
CA GLY A 124 24.79 -2.47 1.25
C GLY A 124 24.79 -2.40 2.79
N SER A 125 23.74 -1.86 3.39
CA SER A 125 23.60 -1.68 4.84
C SER A 125 22.21 -2.10 5.30
N PRO A 126 21.89 -3.42 5.30
CA PRO A 126 20.63 -3.93 5.79
C PRO A 126 20.36 -3.41 7.21
N THR A 127 19.11 -3.01 7.46
CA THR A 127 18.75 -2.31 8.69
C THR A 127 17.53 -2.96 9.33
N GLU A 128 17.65 -3.33 10.57
CA GLU A 128 16.54 -3.64 11.43
C GLU A 128 16.02 -2.35 12.05
N VAL A 129 14.73 -2.06 11.87
CA VAL A 129 14.08 -0.92 12.51
C VAL A 129 13.48 -1.37 13.81
N VAL A 130 13.87 -0.71 14.89
CA VAL A 130 13.45 -1.02 16.26
C VAL A 130 12.45 0.04 16.73
N PHE A 131 11.39 -0.41 17.37
CA PHE A 131 10.40 0.45 18.04
C PHE A 131 10.58 0.33 19.54
N THR A 132 10.34 1.42 20.27
CA THR A 132 10.38 1.42 21.74
C THR A 132 9.16 0.67 22.32
N GLU A 133 9.25 0.29 23.59
CA GLU A 133 8.11 -0.34 24.28
C GLU A 133 6.91 0.60 24.37
N GLU A 134 7.15 1.90 24.56
CA GLU A 134 6.14 2.94 24.58
C GLU A 134 5.43 3.07 23.24
N GLN A 135 6.16 3.05 22.12
CA GLN A 135 5.60 3.08 20.77
C GLN A 135 4.76 1.83 20.50
N TRP A 136 5.23 0.64 20.87
CA TRP A 136 4.44 -0.60 20.75
C TRP A 136 3.18 -0.59 21.61
N LYS A 137 3.24 -0.01 22.80
CA LYS A 137 2.08 0.15 23.68
C LYS A 137 1.06 1.10 23.06
N GLU A 138 1.49 2.27 22.60
CA GLU A 138 0.62 3.25 21.91
C GLU A 138 -0.03 2.65 20.68
N HIS A 139 0.75 1.99 19.80
CA HIS A 139 0.25 1.28 18.64
C HIS A 139 -0.85 0.27 19.02
N THR A 140 -0.57 -0.58 20.00
CA THR A 140 -1.51 -1.62 20.44
C THR A 140 -2.80 -1.02 20.99
N GLU A 141 -2.72 0.02 21.81
CA GLU A 141 -3.89 0.67 22.41
C GLU A 141 -4.75 1.37 21.35
N ARG A 142 -4.10 2.03 20.37
CA ARG A 142 -4.77 2.72 19.26
C ARG A 142 -5.58 1.74 18.40
N PHE A 143 -4.94 0.70 17.87
CA PHE A 143 -5.61 -0.27 17.00
C PHE A 143 -6.60 -1.17 17.75
N ARG A 144 -6.40 -1.43 19.03
CA ARG A 144 -7.41 -2.08 19.89
C ARG A 144 -8.66 -1.21 20.05
N THR A 145 -8.50 0.10 20.12
CA THR A 145 -9.63 1.04 20.20
C THR A 145 -10.40 1.05 18.89
N TYR A 146 -9.73 1.21 17.75
CA TYR A 146 -10.37 1.12 16.43
C TYR A 146 -11.08 -0.20 16.22
N LEU A 147 -10.46 -1.32 16.59
CA LEU A 147 -11.08 -2.63 16.46
C LEU A 147 -12.38 -2.73 17.26
N ARG A 148 -12.42 -2.20 18.49
CA ARG A 148 -13.64 -2.20 19.32
C ARG A 148 -14.76 -1.33 18.73
N GLU A 149 -14.41 -0.23 18.08
CA GLU A 149 -15.38 0.66 17.46
C GLU A 149 -16.04 0.03 16.23
N VAL A 150 -15.29 -0.71 15.42
CA VAL A 150 -15.83 -1.28 14.16
C VAL A 150 -16.46 -2.65 14.32
N VAL A 151 -16.05 -3.47 15.30
CA VAL A 151 -16.57 -4.85 15.53
C VAL A 151 -17.87 -4.85 16.36
N ALA A 152 -18.31 -3.68 16.88
CA ALA A 152 -19.54 -3.59 17.68
C ALA A 152 -20.83 -3.93 16.93
N GLU A 153 -20.81 -4.13 15.61
CA GLU A 153 -21.98 -4.27 14.72
C GLU A 153 -22.09 -5.62 13.99
N ASP A 154 -21.67 -6.73 14.58
CA ASP A 154 -21.82 -8.10 14.02
C ASP A 154 -21.20 -8.36 12.61
N ASP A 155 -20.28 -7.52 12.13
CA ASP A 155 -19.58 -7.71 10.87
C ASP A 155 -18.06 -7.83 11.08
N ASP A 156 -17.48 -8.96 10.66
CA ASP A 156 -16.05 -9.23 10.78
C ASP A 156 -15.20 -8.52 9.71
N SER A 157 -15.79 -8.06 8.61
CA SER A 157 -15.06 -7.46 7.48
C SER A 157 -14.30 -6.18 7.86
N PRO A 158 -14.88 -5.20 8.60
CA PRO A 158 -14.17 -4.01 9.04
C PRO A 158 -13.02 -4.31 10.00
N GLY A 159 -13.17 -5.37 10.82
CA GLY A 159 -12.10 -5.81 11.73
C GLY A 159 -10.82 -6.21 11.00
N ALA A 160 -10.95 -6.93 9.88
CA ALA A 160 -9.81 -7.29 9.04
C ALA A 160 -9.10 -6.08 8.45
N ILE A 161 -9.82 -5.01 8.10
CA ILE A 161 -9.26 -3.74 7.62
C ILE A 161 -8.41 -3.11 8.72
N VAL A 162 -8.93 -2.98 9.94
CA VAL A 162 -8.21 -2.40 11.09
C VAL A 162 -6.92 -3.17 11.38
N LEU A 163 -6.98 -4.50 11.47
CA LEU A 163 -5.81 -5.33 11.75
C LEU A 163 -4.70 -5.15 10.69
N ARG A 164 -5.06 -5.05 9.42
CA ARG A 164 -4.10 -4.83 8.33
C ARG A 164 -3.52 -3.42 8.33
N HIS A 165 -4.31 -2.40 8.69
CA HIS A 165 -3.81 -1.04 8.83
C HIS A 165 -2.82 -0.90 9.99
N GLY A 166 -2.97 -1.65 11.07
CA GLY A 166 -1.95 -1.74 12.12
C GLY A 166 -0.59 -2.23 11.59
N LEU A 167 -0.59 -3.27 10.75
CA LEU A 167 0.62 -3.74 10.09
C LEU A 167 1.17 -2.70 9.08
N MET A 168 0.30 -2.02 8.33
CA MET A 168 0.72 -0.97 7.39
C MET A 168 1.37 0.20 8.10
N MET A 169 0.87 0.59 9.27
CA MET A 169 1.46 1.63 10.11
C MET A 169 2.92 1.31 10.42
N SER A 170 3.21 0.12 10.92
CA SER A 170 4.58 -0.30 11.23
C SER A 170 5.46 -0.27 9.96
N ARG A 171 4.96 -0.74 8.82
CA ARG A 171 5.68 -0.72 7.55
C ARG A 171 5.99 0.71 7.07
N ILE A 172 5.04 1.65 7.21
CA ILE A 172 5.25 3.06 6.85
C ILE A 172 6.31 3.68 7.77
N ALA A 173 6.21 3.46 9.08
CA ALA A 173 7.20 3.93 10.04
C ALA A 173 8.61 3.39 9.71
N MET A 174 8.73 2.09 9.37
CA MET A 174 10.00 1.49 8.95
C MET A 174 10.57 2.18 7.70
N VAL A 175 9.73 2.52 6.72
CA VAL A 175 10.18 3.24 5.50
C VAL A 175 10.67 4.64 5.85
N LEU A 176 9.93 5.40 6.67
CA LEU A 176 10.35 6.74 7.09
C LEU A 176 11.68 6.70 7.85
N THR A 177 11.81 5.76 8.78
CA THR A 177 13.04 5.55 9.56
C THR A 177 14.22 5.16 8.67
N ALA A 178 14.00 4.28 7.68
CA ALA A 178 15.06 3.90 6.73
C ALA A 178 15.51 5.08 5.84
N LEU A 179 14.57 5.92 5.41
CA LEU A 179 14.88 7.14 4.66
C LEU A 179 15.70 8.12 5.53
N ARG A 180 15.33 8.31 6.79
CA ARG A 180 16.07 9.15 7.76
C ARG A 180 17.49 8.62 8.00
N LYS A 181 17.69 7.30 8.04
CA LYS A 181 19.02 6.70 8.12
C LYS A 181 19.92 7.07 6.93
N CYS A 182 19.34 7.29 5.74
CA CYS A 182 20.10 7.65 4.55
C CYS A 182 20.72 9.05 4.62
N GLU A 183 20.20 9.97 5.46
CA GLU A 183 20.72 11.33 5.60
C GLU A 183 22.16 11.37 6.15
N PRO A 184 22.45 10.75 7.34
CA PRO A 184 23.79 10.70 7.87
C PRO A 184 24.65 9.59 7.24
N GLN A 185 24.07 8.67 6.47
CA GLN A 185 24.73 7.50 5.85
C GLN A 185 25.49 6.62 6.87
N TRP A 186 24.94 6.48 8.07
CA TRP A 186 25.56 5.64 9.08
C TRP A 186 25.33 4.15 8.80
N ASN A 187 26.40 3.41 8.71
CA ASN A 187 26.37 1.97 8.48
C ASN A 187 26.16 1.20 9.79
N THR A 188 24.92 1.27 10.32
CA THR A 188 24.50 0.50 11.50
C THR A 188 23.48 -0.56 11.07
N SER A 189 23.51 -1.72 11.72
CA SER A 189 22.57 -2.81 11.46
C SER A 189 21.21 -2.59 12.13
N GLU A 190 21.12 -1.67 13.08
CA GLU A 190 19.92 -1.36 13.86
C GLU A 190 19.72 0.16 13.88
N TRP A 191 18.46 0.58 13.76
CA TRP A 191 18.07 1.98 13.81
C TRP A 191 16.72 2.13 14.50
N GLU A 192 16.70 2.90 15.59
CA GLU A 192 15.47 3.16 16.32
C GLU A 192 14.56 4.14 15.57
N CYS A 193 13.27 3.81 15.52
CA CYS A 193 12.25 4.68 14.97
C CYS A 193 12.07 5.90 15.88
N SER A 194 12.22 7.09 15.31
CA SER A 194 11.95 8.32 16.06
C SER A 194 10.45 8.48 16.33
N ASP A 195 10.11 9.17 17.43
CA ASP A 195 8.70 9.50 17.72
C ASP A 195 8.07 10.34 16.60
N GLU A 196 8.85 11.18 15.92
CA GLU A 196 8.38 11.94 14.77
C GLU A 196 7.95 11.03 13.61
N ASP A 197 8.77 10.04 13.25
CA ASP A 197 8.46 9.07 12.19
C ASP A 197 7.29 8.18 12.58
N PHE A 198 7.27 7.74 13.85
CA PHE A 198 6.18 6.92 14.40
C PHE A 198 4.85 7.66 14.35
N HIS A 199 4.77 8.87 14.88
CA HIS A 199 3.51 9.65 14.86
C HIS A 199 3.11 10.09 13.46
N THR A 200 4.07 10.38 12.58
CA THR A 200 3.78 10.67 11.16
C THR A 200 3.15 9.45 10.49
N ALA A 201 3.70 8.26 10.69
CA ALA A 201 3.12 7.03 10.16
C ALA A 201 1.72 6.76 10.73
N MET A 202 1.52 7.01 12.03
CA MET A 202 0.22 6.89 12.69
C MET A 202 -0.82 7.81 12.05
N GLN A 203 -0.50 9.09 11.86
CA GLN A 203 -1.39 10.07 11.24
C GLN A 203 -1.74 9.71 9.78
N ILE A 204 -0.76 9.22 9.01
CA ILE A 204 -1.01 8.74 7.65
C ILE A 204 -2.02 7.60 7.67
N VAL A 205 -1.83 6.62 8.54
CA VAL A 205 -2.68 5.44 8.59
C VAL A 205 -4.05 5.73 9.17
N ASP A 206 -4.19 6.69 10.09
CA ASP A 206 -5.49 7.15 10.58
C ASP A 206 -6.38 7.62 9.41
N VAL A 207 -5.83 8.45 8.51
CA VAL A 207 -6.53 8.92 7.31
C VAL A 207 -6.85 7.76 6.33
N LEU A 208 -5.89 6.88 6.11
CA LEU A 208 -6.07 5.74 5.20
C LEU A 208 -7.09 4.73 5.73
N LEU A 209 -7.13 4.51 7.04
CA LEU A 209 -8.11 3.65 7.70
C LEU A 209 -9.52 4.22 7.57
N GLU A 210 -9.71 5.51 7.88
CA GLU A 210 -10.99 6.20 7.71
C GLU A 210 -11.52 6.06 6.27
N HIS A 211 -10.65 6.32 5.28
CA HIS A 211 -11.03 6.19 3.87
C HIS A 211 -11.31 4.74 3.46
N SER A 212 -10.59 3.77 4.01
CA SER A 212 -10.81 2.35 3.74
C SER A 212 -12.14 1.88 4.32
N LEU A 213 -12.48 2.31 5.54
CA LEU A 213 -13.77 1.99 6.16
C LEU A 213 -14.93 2.66 5.41
N LEU A 214 -14.77 3.93 5.00
CA LEU A 214 -15.77 4.64 4.20
C LEU A 214 -16.06 3.94 2.86
N LEU A 215 -15.03 3.49 2.16
CA LEU A 215 -15.20 2.79 0.89
C LEU A 215 -15.80 1.39 1.07
N SER A 216 -15.49 0.68 2.16
CA SER A 216 -16.06 -0.64 2.42
C SER A 216 -17.58 -0.60 2.54
N THR A 217 -18.15 0.38 3.24
CA THR A 217 -19.61 0.55 3.35
C THR A 217 -20.27 0.77 1.99
N SER A 218 -19.63 1.48 1.07
CA SER A 218 -20.15 1.71 -0.27
C SER A 218 -20.13 0.45 -1.14
N MET A 219 -19.23 -0.49 -0.86
CA MET A 219 -19.15 -1.78 -1.56
C MET A 219 -20.25 -2.73 -1.11
N ASP A 220 -20.56 -2.78 0.19
CA ASP A 220 -21.62 -3.62 0.74
C ASP A 220 -23.01 -3.20 0.26
N ASP A 221 -23.29 -1.91 0.18
CA ASP A 221 -24.54 -1.36 -0.36
C ASP A 221 -24.80 -1.79 -1.81
N THR A 222 -23.75 -1.96 -2.58
CA THR A 222 -23.82 -2.38 -3.98
C THR A 222 -24.09 -3.89 -4.08
N ALA A 223 -23.50 -4.70 -3.21
CA ALA A 223 -23.73 -6.14 -3.13
C ALA A 223 -25.17 -6.46 -2.66
N GLY A 224 -25.73 -5.67 -1.74
CA GLY A 224 -27.10 -5.81 -1.26
C GLY A 224 -28.18 -5.52 -2.32
N ARG A 225 -27.89 -4.69 -3.33
CA ARG A 225 -28.81 -4.38 -4.45
C ARG A 225 -28.87 -5.43 -5.54
N ILE A 226 -27.95 -6.40 -5.56
CA ILE A 226 -27.85 -7.46 -6.58
C ILE A 226 -28.46 -8.79 -6.09
N ARG A 227 -28.94 -8.88 -4.85
CA ARG A 227 -29.69 -10.07 -4.40
C ARG A 227 -31.14 -9.97 -4.89
N PRO A 228 -31.59 -10.91 -5.76
CA PRO A 228 -32.94 -10.94 -6.27
C PRO A 228 -33.98 -11.31 -5.18
#